data_4e97a53226bf74487815baa4a76571de
#
_entry.id   4e97a53226bf74487815baa4a76571de
#
_cell.length_a   1.000
_cell.length_b   1.000
_cell.length_c   1.000
_cell.angle_alpha   90.00
_cell.angle_beta   90.00
_cell.angle_gamma   90.00
#
_symmetry.space_group_name_H-M   'P 1'
#
loop_
_entity.id
_entity.type
_entity.pdbx_description
1 polymer ?
#
loop_
_entity_poly.entity_id
_entity_poly.type
_entity_poly.pdbx_seq_one_letter_code
_entity_poly.pdbx_strand_id
1 'polypeptide(L)'
;MATGDITIVVQVEGGAAKTATIPSATRVNAMAWMNRSEAGRETAFTNATYSVHIANSAANGIIHAAEKQITEAAKPSTPTFTAAT
;
A
#
# COMPACT_ATOMS: atom_id res chain seq x y z
N MET A 1 -5.90 5.81 -23.02
CA MET A 1 -5.43 6.23 -21.68
C MET A 1 -4.57 7.48 -21.85
N ALA A 2 -4.84 8.51 -21.07
CA ALA A 2 -4.03 9.72 -21.13
C ALA A 2 -2.65 9.47 -20.55
N THR A 3 -1.65 10.17 -21.09
CA THR A 3 -0.28 10.08 -20.60
C THR A 3 -0.20 10.56 -19.15
N GLY A 4 0.37 9.77 -18.29
CA GLY A 4 0.58 10.13 -16.89
C GLY A 4 -0.55 9.69 -15.96
N ASP A 5 -1.62 9.09 -16.47
CA ASP A 5 -2.63 8.49 -15.61
C ASP A 5 -2.04 7.27 -14.89
N ILE A 6 -2.52 7.02 -13.67
CA ILE A 6 -2.13 5.80 -12.95
C ILE A 6 -3.20 4.76 -13.23
N THR A 7 -2.78 3.62 -13.74
CA THR A 7 -3.67 2.47 -13.91
C THR A 7 -3.29 1.43 -12.87
N ILE A 8 -4.25 1.05 -12.04
CA ILE A 8 -4.04 0.02 -11.02
C ILE A 8 -4.89 -1.17 -11.42
N VAL A 9 -4.24 -2.30 -11.63
CA VAL A 9 -4.91 -3.55 -11.97
C VAL A 9 -4.65 -4.53 -10.83
N VAL A 10 -5.71 -5.09 -10.29
CA VAL A 10 -5.61 -6.08 -9.21
C VAL A 10 -6.41 -7.29 -9.62
N GLN A 11 -5.78 -8.44 -9.49
CA GLN A 11 -6.45 -9.70 -9.73
C GLN A 11 -6.00 -10.72 -8.70
N VAL A 12 -6.96 -11.36 -8.07
CA VAL A 12 -6.70 -12.53 -7.24
C VAL A 12 -7.05 -13.73 -8.10
N GLU A 13 -6.20 -14.73 -8.09
CA GLU A 13 -6.43 -15.93 -8.90
C GLU A 13 -7.82 -16.49 -8.61
N GLY A 14 -8.56 -16.76 -9.68
CA GLY A 14 -9.94 -17.20 -9.58
C GLY A 14 -10.97 -16.09 -9.63
N GLY A 15 -10.53 -14.85 -9.52
CA GLY A 15 -11.42 -13.70 -9.59
C GLY A 15 -11.18 -12.88 -10.85
N ALA A 16 -12.10 -11.99 -11.16
CA ALA A 16 -11.96 -11.07 -12.28
C ALA A 16 -10.98 -9.95 -11.93
N ALA A 17 -10.18 -9.54 -12.90
CA ALA A 17 -9.30 -8.40 -12.72
C ALA A 17 -10.11 -7.12 -12.51
N LYS A 18 -9.67 -6.30 -11.58
CA LYS A 18 -10.26 -5.00 -11.33
C LYS A 18 -9.25 -3.93 -11.70
N THR A 19 -9.72 -2.92 -12.40
CA THR A 19 -8.87 -1.84 -12.87
C THR A 19 -9.42 -0.51 -12.37
N ALA A 20 -8.54 0.31 -11.85
CA ALA A 20 -8.87 1.68 -11.49
C ALA A 20 -7.92 2.62 -12.21
N THR A 21 -8.42 3.77 -12.63
CA THR A 21 -7.60 4.78 -13.27
C THR A 21 -7.67 6.05 -12.44
N ILE A 22 -6.49 6.56 -12.09
CA ILE A 22 -6.37 7.82 -11.38
C ILE A 22 -5.87 8.86 -12.38
N PRO A 23 -6.61 9.96 -12.57
CA PRO A 23 -6.22 10.96 -13.56
C PRO A 23 -4.83 11.54 -13.29
N SER A 24 -4.15 11.93 -14.36
CA SER A 24 -2.80 12.48 -14.25
C SER A 24 -2.75 13.72 -13.35
N ALA A 25 -3.79 14.55 -13.35
CA ALA A 25 -3.83 15.72 -12.48
C ALA A 25 -3.76 15.32 -11.01
N THR A 26 -4.47 14.26 -10.63
CA THR A 26 -4.42 13.74 -9.27
C THR A 26 -3.05 13.18 -8.95
N ARG A 27 -2.45 12.45 -9.90
CA ARG A 27 -1.10 11.91 -9.73
C ARG A 27 -0.08 13.01 -9.49
N VAL A 28 -0.15 14.10 -10.28
CA VAL A 28 0.78 15.21 -10.13
C VAL A 28 0.70 15.80 -8.72
N ASN A 29 -0.51 16.00 -8.21
CA ASN A 29 -0.70 16.54 -6.87
C ASN A 29 -0.22 15.58 -5.80
N ALA A 30 -0.49 14.28 -5.97
CA ALA A 30 -0.04 13.27 -5.02
C ALA A 30 1.48 13.21 -4.96
N MET A 31 2.14 13.21 -6.11
CA MET A 31 3.61 13.18 -6.17
C MET A 31 4.20 14.44 -5.56
N ALA A 32 3.59 15.60 -5.80
CA ALA A 32 4.06 16.86 -5.22
C ALA A 32 3.97 16.82 -3.70
N TRP A 33 2.89 16.27 -3.17
CA TRP A 33 2.73 16.12 -1.73
C TRP A 33 3.78 15.18 -1.15
N MET A 34 3.98 14.01 -1.79
CA MET A 34 4.95 13.02 -1.33
C MET A 34 6.37 13.58 -1.35
N ASN A 35 6.71 14.32 -2.41
CA ASN A 35 8.03 14.92 -2.51
C ASN A 35 8.26 16.00 -1.46
N ARG A 36 7.21 16.69 -1.07
CA ARG A 36 7.29 17.73 -0.04
C ARG A 36 7.34 17.12 1.36
N SER A 37 6.49 16.14 1.63
CA SER A 37 6.34 15.61 2.99
C SER A 37 7.48 14.69 3.40
N GLU A 38 8.26 14.21 2.43
CA GLU A 38 9.40 13.36 2.70
C GLU A 38 10.67 14.21 2.72
N ALA A 39 10.77 15.10 3.68
CA ALA A 39 11.96 15.92 3.84
C ALA A 39 13.17 15.02 4.05
N GLY A 40 14.20 15.19 3.24
CA GLY A 40 15.34 14.31 3.26
C GLY A 40 15.31 13.24 2.17
N ARG A 41 14.23 13.17 1.40
CA ARG A 41 14.19 12.30 0.24
C ARG A 41 15.27 12.76 -0.74
N GLU A 42 16.13 11.84 -1.07
CA GLU A 42 17.28 12.15 -1.92
C GLU A 42 16.86 12.48 -3.33
N THR A 43 15.88 11.78 -3.85
CA THR A 43 15.42 11.95 -5.22
C THR A 43 13.91 12.05 -5.26
N ALA A 44 13.39 13.07 -5.94
CA ALA A 44 11.96 13.20 -6.16
C ALA A 44 11.45 12.04 -7.01
N PHE A 45 10.19 11.66 -6.79
CA PHE A 45 9.58 10.61 -7.58
C PHE A 45 9.49 11.01 -9.05
N THR A 46 9.82 10.08 -9.92
CA THR A 46 9.45 10.11 -11.33
C THR A 46 8.21 9.23 -11.50
N ASN A 47 7.61 9.26 -12.69
CA ASN A 47 6.47 8.38 -12.94
C ASN A 47 6.84 6.90 -12.74
N ALA A 48 8.04 6.52 -13.18
CA ALA A 48 8.51 5.14 -13.04
C ALA A 48 8.72 4.77 -11.56
N THR A 49 9.40 5.62 -10.80
CA THR A 49 9.68 5.31 -9.41
C THR A 49 8.42 5.38 -8.54
N TYR A 50 7.48 6.26 -8.90
CA TYR A 50 6.22 6.32 -8.19
C TYR A 50 5.38 5.07 -8.43
N SER A 51 5.42 4.52 -9.64
CA SER A 51 4.75 3.25 -9.92
C SER A 51 5.29 2.13 -9.04
N VAL A 52 6.61 2.06 -8.88
CA VAL A 52 7.24 1.08 -7.99
C VAL A 52 6.79 1.31 -6.54
N HIS A 53 6.75 2.56 -6.12
CA HIS A 53 6.30 2.89 -4.76
C HIS A 53 4.87 2.41 -4.50
N ILE A 54 3.97 2.65 -5.45
CA ILE A 54 2.57 2.23 -5.33
C ILE A 54 2.49 0.70 -5.25
N ALA A 55 3.21 0.01 -6.13
CA ALA A 55 3.22 -1.46 -6.14
C ALA A 55 3.77 -2.01 -4.82
N ASN A 56 4.86 -1.45 -4.33
CA ASN A 56 5.44 -1.87 -3.08
C ASN A 56 4.52 -1.59 -1.90
N SER A 57 3.85 -0.43 -1.91
CA SER A 57 2.92 -0.09 -0.83
C SER A 57 1.75 -1.07 -0.77
N ALA A 58 1.21 -1.45 -1.93
CA ALA A 58 0.14 -2.43 -1.99
C ALA A 58 0.62 -3.80 -1.50
N ALA A 59 1.79 -4.25 -1.97
CA ALA A 59 2.36 -5.51 -1.56
C ALA A 59 2.65 -5.53 -0.06
N ASN A 60 3.26 -4.46 0.45
CA ASN A 60 3.57 -4.36 1.87
C ASN A 60 2.32 -4.36 2.73
N GLY A 61 1.25 -3.72 2.27
CA GLY A 61 -0.02 -3.75 2.98
C GLY A 61 -0.57 -5.16 3.11
N ILE A 62 -0.50 -5.93 2.03
CA ILE A 62 -0.96 -7.32 2.05
C ILE A 62 -0.08 -8.17 2.97
N ILE A 63 1.23 -8.02 2.85
CA ILE A 63 2.18 -8.76 3.69
C ILE A 63 1.97 -8.43 5.17
N HIS A 64 1.80 -7.14 5.46
CA HIS A 64 1.58 -6.69 6.84
C HIS A 64 0.31 -7.30 7.42
N ALA A 65 -0.77 -7.33 6.65
CA ALA A 65 -2.02 -7.95 7.09
C ALA A 65 -1.83 -9.45 7.36
N ALA A 66 -1.11 -10.13 6.48
CA ALA A 66 -0.83 -11.56 6.65
C ALA A 66 0.01 -11.81 7.90
N GLU A 67 1.04 -11.00 8.11
CA GLU A 67 1.88 -11.11 9.29
C GLU A 67 1.08 -10.91 10.57
N LYS A 68 0.18 -9.95 10.55
CA LYS A 68 -0.67 -9.67 11.70
C LYS A 68 -1.55 -10.86 12.03
N GLN A 69 -2.14 -11.48 11.02
CA GLN A 69 -2.98 -12.66 11.21
C GLN A 69 -2.17 -13.83 11.75
N ILE A 70 -1.00 -14.05 11.18
CA ILE A 70 -0.12 -15.14 11.62
C ILE A 70 0.35 -14.90 13.05
N THR A 71 0.72 -13.68 13.37
CA THR A 71 1.16 -13.33 14.71
C THR A 71 0.06 -13.57 15.74
N GLU A 72 -1.16 -13.16 15.42
CA GLU A 72 -2.28 -13.36 16.32
C GLU A 72 -2.65 -14.83 16.45
N ALA A 73 -2.55 -15.59 15.36
CA ALA A 73 -2.85 -17.03 15.40
C ALA A 73 -1.78 -17.81 16.15
N ALA A 74 -0.52 -17.43 15.99
CA ALA A 74 0.59 -18.10 16.66
C ALA A 74 0.84 -17.59 18.07
N LYS A 75 0.32 -16.42 18.36
CA LYS A 75 0.49 -15.80 19.66
C LYS A 75 -0.27 -16.59 20.71
N PRO A 76 0.35 -16.92 21.83
CA PRO A 76 -0.39 -17.52 22.94
C PRO A 76 -1.56 -16.61 23.31
N SER A 77 -2.65 -17.22 23.64
CA SER A 77 -3.82 -16.44 24.08
C SER A 77 -3.40 -15.46 25.17
N THR A 78 -3.86 -14.23 25.04
CA THR A 78 -3.66 -13.27 26.11
C THR A 78 -4.26 -13.88 27.37
N PRO A 79 -3.47 -14.01 28.44
CA PRO A 79 -4.03 -14.56 29.66
C PRO A 79 -5.23 -13.74 30.09
N THR A 80 -6.29 -14.44 30.38
CA THR A 80 -7.45 -13.76 30.94
C THR A 80 -7.12 -13.44 32.38
N PHE A 81 -7.17 -12.16 32.71
CA PHE A 81 -6.99 -11.78 34.08
C PHE A 81 -8.26 -12.13 34.83
N THR A 82 -8.20 -13.20 35.56
CA THR A 82 -9.28 -13.54 36.46
C THR A 82 -9.14 -12.69 37.71
N ALA A 83 -10.25 -12.49 38.39
CA ALA A 83 -10.17 -11.79 39.66
C ALA A 83 -9.15 -12.54 40.54
N ALA A 84 -8.25 -11.80 41.13
CA ALA A 84 -7.27 -12.38 42.00
C ALA A 84 -8.00 -13.03 43.18
N THR A 85 -7.81 -14.29 43.26
CA THR A 85 -8.42 -15.03 44.36
C THR A 85 -7.32 -15.50 45.29
#